data_35c2a10972cf1f032195f68dc93c6ca5
#
_entry.id   35c2a10972cf1f032195f68dc93c6ca5
#
_cell.length_a   1.000
_cell.length_b   1.000
_cell.length_c   1.000
_cell.angle_alpha   90.00
_cell.angle_beta   90.00
_cell.angle_gamma   90.00
#
_symmetry.space_group_name_H-M   'P 1'
#
loop_
_entity.id
_entity.type
_entity.pdbx_description
1 polymer ?
#
loop_
_entity_poly.entity_id
_entity_poly.type
_entity_poly.pdbx_seq_one_letter_code
_entity_poly.pdbx_strand_id
1 'polypeptide(L)'
;MRGMSGEDITRLYGALRSVLNDLPVQQIRNTVAAAGFDVSNITAKAEARSGLGSRAEVMPAVDRLFSRMSSSAQEVALRVLAARLIGKSEEVAKSVQEILGQHGYQYVGGSFVPVEMLDVREARFLPASASAELARATARLANGDESGAITSACGAVDLVTQQVYEKHGMGDAGKAAFQAKVNTALKQLSVFENMESEFTALGMKAEDASSITNDLRQATNHAAQALQVLRRAMGDTHGSKPALRSTAYDAVKWASAICGLLEGKI
;
A
#
# COMPACT_ATOMS: atom_id res chain seq x y z
N MET A 1 21.01 0.29 3.74
CA MET A 1 19.70 0.97 3.59
C MET A 1 19.78 1.82 2.33
N ARG A 2 18.90 1.64 1.35
CA ARG A 2 18.77 2.61 0.26
C ARG A 2 18.09 3.85 0.83
N GLY A 3 18.68 5.04 0.65
CA GLY A 3 18.04 6.32 0.98
C GLY A 3 16.75 6.52 0.18
N MET A 4 15.85 7.38 0.65
CA MET A 4 14.64 7.74 -0.06
C MET A 4 14.97 8.38 -1.42
N SER A 5 14.17 8.12 -2.44
CA SER A 5 14.30 8.82 -3.71
C SER A 5 13.93 10.31 -3.56
N GLY A 6 14.45 11.16 -4.43
CA GLY A 6 14.08 12.58 -4.42
C GLY A 6 12.58 12.82 -4.64
N GLU A 7 11.93 11.93 -5.38
CA GLU A 7 10.48 11.96 -5.61
C GLU A 7 9.72 11.63 -4.31
N ASP A 8 10.16 10.62 -3.55
CA ASP A 8 9.57 10.25 -2.27
C ASP A 8 9.72 11.37 -1.24
N ILE A 9 10.91 11.99 -1.18
CA ILE A 9 11.18 13.15 -0.32
C ILE A 9 10.19 14.27 -0.62
N THR A 10 9.96 14.57 -1.90
CA THR A 10 9.04 15.65 -2.32
C THR A 10 7.59 15.32 -1.96
N ARG A 11 7.14 14.09 -2.18
CA ARG A 11 5.79 13.62 -1.82
C ARG A 11 5.55 13.67 -0.32
N LEU A 12 6.47 13.14 0.47
CA LEU A 12 6.37 13.14 1.93
C LEU A 12 6.41 14.55 2.51
N TYR A 13 7.25 15.42 1.95
CA TYR A 13 7.26 16.82 2.36
C TYR A 13 5.92 17.49 2.07
N GLY A 14 5.35 17.30 0.88
CA GLY A 14 4.03 17.83 0.52
C GLY A 14 2.94 17.37 1.49
N ALA A 15 2.95 16.08 1.86
CA ALA A 15 2.04 15.51 2.83
C ALA A 15 2.16 16.16 4.22
N LEU A 16 3.35 16.22 4.78
CA LEU A 16 3.58 16.81 6.10
C LEU A 16 3.37 18.33 6.10
N ARG A 17 3.67 19.00 4.98
CA ARG A 17 3.45 20.42 4.78
C ARG A 17 1.97 20.79 4.89
N SER A 18 1.06 19.97 4.36
CA SER A 18 -0.38 20.24 4.48
C SER A 18 -0.82 20.27 5.94
N VAL A 19 -0.37 19.31 6.75
CA VAL A 19 -0.69 19.26 8.18
C VAL A 19 -0.02 20.42 8.94
N LEU A 20 1.21 20.77 8.59
CA LEU A 20 1.88 21.94 9.18
C LEU A 20 1.11 23.23 8.94
N ASN A 21 0.54 23.40 7.75
CA ASN A 21 -0.20 24.61 7.38
C ASN A 21 -1.47 24.81 8.21
N ASP A 22 -2.02 23.76 8.82
CA ASP A 22 -3.20 23.83 9.70
C ASP A 22 -2.86 24.25 11.13
N LEU A 23 -1.56 24.26 11.49
CA LEU A 23 -1.11 24.63 12.83
C LEU A 23 -1.03 26.16 13.02
N PRO A 24 -1.14 26.66 14.26
CA PRO A 24 -0.79 28.02 14.60
C PRO A 24 0.67 28.35 14.26
N VAL A 25 0.95 29.57 13.82
CA VAL A 25 2.28 30.03 13.35
C VAL A 25 3.40 29.70 14.34
N GLN A 26 3.17 29.91 15.64
CA GLN A 26 4.17 29.59 16.66
C GLN A 26 4.45 28.09 16.74
N GLN A 27 3.44 27.25 16.54
CA GLN A 27 3.62 25.80 16.52
C GLN A 27 4.34 25.32 15.25
N ILE A 28 4.08 25.95 14.09
CA ILE A 28 4.84 25.71 12.86
C ILE A 28 6.32 25.99 13.12
N ARG A 29 6.66 27.17 13.65
CA ARG A 29 8.04 27.55 13.95
C ARG A 29 8.75 26.57 14.88
N ASN A 30 8.10 26.22 16.00
CA ASN A 30 8.66 25.26 16.96
C ASN A 30 8.89 23.88 16.34
N THR A 31 7.98 23.43 15.48
CA THR A 31 8.04 22.12 14.82
C THR A 31 9.17 22.08 13.79
N VAL A 32 9.29 23.11 12.95
CA VAL A 32 10.35 23.15 11.93
C VAL A 32 11.72 23.43 12.54
N ALA A 33 11.82 24.27 13.59
CA ALA A 33 13.06 24.46 14.32
C ALA A 33 13.59 23.13 14.91
N ALA A 34 12.70 22.34 15.52
CA ALA A 34 13.06 21.01 16.04
C ALA A 34 13.52 20.04 14.94
N ALA A 35 13.07 20.24 13.70
CA ALA A 35 13.49 19.48 12.53
C ALA A 35 14.80 20.01 11.87
N GLY A 36 15.48 20.94 12.51
CA GLY A 36 16.77 21.46 12.06
C GLY A 36 16.70 22.60 11.04
N PHE A 37 15.54 23.24 10.88
CA PHE A 37 15.43 24.41 10.02
C PHE A 37 15.99 25.67 10.73
N ASP A 38 16.75 26.46 10.02
CA ASP A 38 17.18 27.77 10.51
C ASP A 38 16.00 28.75 10.49
N VAL A 39 15.31 28.84 11.61
CA VAL A 39 14.15 29.72 11.79
C VAL A 39 14.52 31.20 12.11
N SER A 40 15.80 31.54 12.27
CA SER A 40 16.24 32.88 12.60
C SER A 40 15.77 33.90 11.55
N ASN A 41 15.87 33.56 10.28
CA ASN A 41 15.43 34.38 9.16
C ASN A 41 13.92 34.42 8.94
N ILE A 42 13.17 33.42 9.48
CA ILE A 42 11.71 33.42 9.42
C ILE A 42 11.14 34.48 10.36
N THR A 43 11.75 34.65 11.51
CA THR A 43 11.32 35.59 12.57
C THR A 43 11.50 37.07 12.18
N ALA A 44 12.67 37.44 11.67
CA ALA A 44 13.04 38.85 11.47
C ALA A 44 12.20 39.57 10.41
N LYS A 45 11.67 38.87 9.41
CA LYS A 45 10.81 39.46 8.36
C LYS A 45 9.33 39.48 8.71
N ALA A 46 8.87 38.54 9.51
CA ALA A 46 7.47 38.42 9.92
C ALA A 46 7.12 39.40 11.04
N GLU A 47 8.05 39.62 11.98
CA GLU A 47 7.88 40.61 13.08
C GLU A 47 7.96 42.05 12.61
N ALA A 48 8.74 42.35 11.55
CA ALA A 48 8.90 43.69 11.00
C ALA A 48 7.65 44.26 10.31
N ARG A 49 6.70 43.43 9.92
CA ARG A 49 5.52 43.83 9.12
C ARG A 49 4.18 43.85 9.86
N SER A 50 3.97 43.05 10.92
CA SER A 50 2.68 42.99 11.58
C SER A 50 2.65 42.49 13.01
N GLY A 51 3.78 42.25 13.64
CA GLY A 51 3.85 41.67 15.01
C GLY A 51 3.46 40.20 15.12
N LEU A 52 2.85 39.63 14.11
CA LEU A 52 2.39 38.22 14.00
C LEU A 52 2.51 37.77 12.54
N GLY A 53 3.63 37.12 12.19
CA GLY A 53 3.82 36.56 10.84
C GLY A 53 2.64 35.68 10.43
N SER A 54 2.04 36.01 9.28
CA SER A 54 0.94 35.22 8.75
C SER A 54 1.44 33.87 8.24
N ARG A 55 0.59 32.83 8.25
CA ARG A 55 0.89 31.52 7.63
C ARG A 55 1.35 31.66 6.17
N ALA A 56 0.79 32.64 5.45
CA ALA A 56 1.14 32.96 4.07
C ALA A 56 2.61 33.40 3.90
N GLU A 57 3.26 33.94 4.93
CA GLU A 57 4.67 34.34 4.89
C GLU A 57 5.60 33.22 5.40
N VAL A 58 5.17 32.48 6.41
CA VAL A 58 5.97 31.44 7.06
C VAL A 58 6.16 30.21 6.16
N MET A 59 5.09 29.70 5.56
CA MET A 59 5.17 28.46 4.77
C MET A 59 6.10 28.57 3.54
N PRO A 60 6.09 29.65 2.73
CA PRO A 60 7.06 29.80 1.65
C PRO A 60 8.51 29.93 2.12
N ALA A 61 8.73 30.42 3.35
CA ALA A 61 10.08 30.44 3.93
C ALA A 61 10.54 29.05 4.34
N VAL A 62 9.66 28.24 4.93
CA VAL A 62 9.91 26.83 5.25
C VAL A 62 10.22 26.04 3.97
N ASP A 63 9.43 26.22 2.90
CA ASP A 63 9.62 25.56 1.60
C ASP A 63 11.02 25.86 1.02
N ARG A 64 11.44 27.12 1.07
CA ARG A 64 12.79 27.52 0.61
C ARG A 64 13.92 26.94 1.46
N LEU A 65 13.73 26.84 2.77
CA LEU A 65 14.74 26.24 3.64
C LEU A 65 14.85 24.74 3.37
N PHE A 66 13.72 24.04 3.24
CA PHE A 66 13.69 22.62 2.92
C PHE A 66 14.40 22.33 1.58
N SER A 67 14.07 23.08 0.53
CA SER A 67 14.65 22.88 -0.80
C SER A 67 16.16 23.11 -0.89
N ARG A 68 16.75 23.84 0.07
CA ARG A 68 18.20 24.11 0.14
C ARG A 68 18.96 23.04 0.92
N MET A 69 18.29 22.16 1.63
CA MET A 69 18.93 21.07 2.35
C MET A 69 19.44 20.00 1.37
N SER A 70 20.51 19.31 1.76
CA SER A 70 20.90 18.08 1.06
C SER A 70 19.83 17.00 1.23
N SER A 71 19.75 16.04 0.31
CA SER A 71 18.76 14.93 0.38
C SER A 71 18.82 14.18 1.72
N SER A 72 20.02 13.97 2.26
CA SER A 72 20.19 13.35 3.58
C SER A 72 19.62 14.21 4.72
N ALA A 73 19.84 15.53 4.67
CA ALA A 73 19.28 16.46 5.66
C ALA A 73 17.76 16.57 5.53
N GLN A 74 17.22 16.54 4.31
CA GLN A 74 15.78 16.51 4.04
C GLN A 74 15.13 15.25 4.64
N GLU A 75 15.75 14.08 4.47
CA GLU A 75 15.26 12.83 5.04
C GLU A 75 15.20 12.87 6.57
N VAL A 76 16.25 13.38 7.22
CA VAL A 76 16.27 13.57 8.69
C VAL A 76 15.19 14.57 9.13
N ALA A 77 15.07 15.70 8.44
CA ALA A 77 14.07 16.71 8.74
C ALA A 77 12.64 16.16 8.63
N LEU A 78 12.33 15.37 7.59
CA LEU A 78 11.03 14.74 7.42
C LEU A 78 10.69 13.79 8.58
N ARG A 79 11.63 12.96 9.02
CA ARG A 79 11.43 12.06 10.17
C ARG A 79 11.11 12.82 11.44
N VAL A 80 11.84 13.89 11.71
CA VAL A 80 11.62 14.73 12.89
C VAL A 80 10.29 15.46 12.79
N LEU A 81 9.94 16.00 11.62
CA LEU A 81 8.65 16.65 11.37
C LEU A 81 7.50 15.69 11.65
N ALA A 82 7.53 14.49 11.08
CA ALA A 82 6.51 13.45 11.30
C ALA A 82 6.39 13.11 12.79
N ALA A 83 7.51 12.83 13.47
CA ALA A 83 7.52 12.51 14.90
C ALA A 83 6.90 13.64 15.74
N ARG A 84 7.25 14.88 15.45
CA ARG A 84 6.74 16.05 16.18
C ARG A 84 5.26 16.32 15.93
N LEU A 85 4.78 16.09 14.71
CA LEU A 85 3.37 16.23 14.38
C LEU A 85 2.53 15.13 15.06
N ILE A 86 2.95 13.88 14.95
CA ILE A 86 2.28 12.72 15.57
C ILE A 86 2.25 12.86 17.11
N GLY A 87 3.30 13.40 17.71
CA GLY A 87 3.36 13.61 19.16
C GLY A 87 2.53 14.78 19.70
N LYS A 88 1.79 15.54 18.86
CA LYS A 88 1.02 16.71 19.31
C LYS A 88 -0.32 16.34 19.94
N SER A 89 -1.12 15.56 19.24
CA SER A 89 -2.42 15.06 19.67
C SER A 89 -2.82 13.84 18.84
N GLU A 90 -3.76 13.07 19.34
CA GLU A 90 -4.30 11.89 18.63
C GLU A 90 -4.93 12.28 17.28
N GLU A 91 -5.63 13.41 17.24
CA GLU A 91 -6.27 13.94 16.03
C GLU A 91 -5.22 14.29 14.97
N VAL A 92 -4.14 15.00 15.33
CA VAL A 92 -3.04 15.32 14.41
C VAL A 92 -2.30 14.07 13.98
N ALA A 93 -2.08 13.11 14.89
CA ALA A 93 -1.46 11.83 14.56
C ALA A 93 -2.28 11.06 13.52
N LYS A 94 -3.59 11.00 13.69
CA LYS A 94 -4.50 10.37 12.73
C LYS A 94 -4.45 11.07 11.37
N SER A 95 -4.54 12.39 11.34
CA SER A 95 -4.43 13.18 10.09
C SER A 95 -3.11 12.96 9.37
N VAL A 96 -1.97 12.93 10.10
CA VAL A 96 -0.66 12.63 9.52
C VAL A 96 -0.64 11.23 8.89
N GLN A 97 -1.13 10.22 9.59
CA GLN A 97 -1.14 8.84 9.07
C GLN A 97 -2.08 8.68 7.87
N GLU A 98 -3.24 9.34 7.88
CA GLU A 98 -4.16 9.33 6.74
C GLU A 98 -3.53 9.97 5.49
N ILE A 99 -2.92 11.14 5.63
CA ILE A 99 -2.28 11.84 4.51
C ILE A 99 -1.06 11.05 4.02
N LEU A 100 -0.22 10.52 4.92
CA LEU A 100 0.89 9.66 4.52
C LEU A 100 0.40 8.41 3.78
N GLY A 101 -0.71 7.82 4.23
CA GLY A 101 -1.35 6.66 3.59
C GLY A 101 -1.79 6.95 2.16
N GLN A 102 -2.32 8.15 1.88
CA GLN A 102 -2.66 8.59 0.52
C GLN A 102 -1.44 8.67 -0.41
N HIS A 103 -0.26 8.90 0.16
CA HIS A 103 1.02 8.93 -0.56
C HIS A 103 1.77 7.59 -0.54
N GLY A 104 1.14 6.52 -0.03
CA GLY A 104 1.73 5.18 0.00
C GLY A 104 2.72 4.95 1.14
N TYR A 105 2.68 5.74 2.21
CA TYR A 105 3.57 5.62 3.35
C TYR A 105 2.83 5.54 4.68
N GLN A 106 3.49 4.94 5.68
CA GLN A 106 3.15 5.03 7.10
C GLN A 106 4.38 5.44 7.88
N TYR A 107 4.17 6.14 9.01
CA TYR A 107 5.25 6.47 9.94
C TYR A 107 5.20 5.52 11.14
N VAL A 108 6.19 4.63 11.24
CA VAL A 108 6.26 3.60 12.28
C VAL A 108 7.68 3.53 12.84
N GLY A 109 7.80 3.55 14.17
CA GLY A 109 9.09 3.37 14.83
C GLY A 109 10.16 4.39 14.43
N GLY A 110 9.79 5.64 14.14
CA GLY A 110 10.73 6.69 13.73
C GLY A 110 11.10 6.68 12.24
N SER A 111 10.45 5.87 11.43
CA SER A 111 10.76 5.71 10.00
C SER A 111 9.51 5.76 9.13
N PHE A 112 9.67 6.27 7.90
CA PHE A 112 8.64 6.11 6.86
C PHE A 112 8.75 4.71 6.27
N VAL A 113 7.65 3.97 6.34
CA VAL A 113 7.53 2.63 5.78
C VAL A 113 6.62 2.71 4.57
N PRO A 114 7.08 2.36 3.36
CA PRO A 114 6.21 2.25 2.20
C PRO A 114 5.09 1.25 2.51
N VAL A 115 3.85 1.65 2.28
CA VAL A 115 2.72 0.73 2.31
C VAL A 115 2.66 0.08 0.93
N GLU A 116 3.59 -0.80 0.65
CA GLU A 116 3.56 -1.61 -0.57
C GLU A 116 2.40 -2.59 -0.48
N MET A 117 1.26 -2.16 -0.96
CA MET A 117 0.09 -3.02 -1.06
C MET A 117 0.13 -3.87 -2.33
N LEU A 118 0.80 -3.36 -3.36
CA LEU A 118 0.98 -4.01 -4.64
C LEU A 118 2.38 -3.67 -5.16
N ASP A 119 3.23 -4.65 -5.41
CA ASP A 119 4.49 -4.41 -6.14
C ASP A 119 4.15 -4.14 -7.60
N VAL A 120 4.37 -2.90 -8.03
CA VAL A 120 4.12 -2.48 -9.42
C VAL A 120 4.99 -3.29 -10.42
N ARG A 121 6.14 -3.80 -9.96
CA ARG A 121 7.01 -4.66 -10.78
C ARG A 121 6.39 -6.04 -10.99
N GLU A 122 5.73 -6.58 -9.98
CA GLU A 122 4.96 -7.83 -10.11
C GLU A 122 3.69 -7.60 -10.92
N ALA A 123 2.98 -6.49 -10.67
CA ALA A 123 1.76 -6.16 -11.40
C ALA A 123 1.95 -6.04 -12.92
N ARG A 124 3.16 -5.69 -13.43
CA ARG A 124 3.43 -5.60 -14.88
C ARG A 124 3.41 -6.96 -15.60
N PHE A 125 3.53 -8.05 -14.88
CA PHE A 125 3.41 -9.39 -15.43
C PHE A 125 1.95 -9.87 -15.48
N LEU A 126 1.03 -9.21 -14.76
CA LEU A 126 -0.38 -9.54 -14.77
C LEU A 126 -1.06 -9.03 -16.05
N PRO A 127 -2.11 -9.71 -16.53
CA PRO A 127 -2.95 -9.17 -17.58
C PRO A 127 -3.36 -7.73 -17.24
N ALA A 128 -3.36 -6.85 -18.23
CA ALA A 128 -3.63 -5.42 -18.01
C ALA A 128 -4.94 -5.18 -17.24
N SER A 129 -5.97 -6.00 -17.49
CA SER A 129 -7.26 -5.94 -16.80
C SER A 129 -7.16 -6.32 -15.32
N ALA A 130 -6.42 -7.38 -14.99
CA ALA A 130 -6.24 -7.84 -13.60
C ALA A 130 -5.34 -6.86 -12.82
N SER A 131 -4.28 -6.37 -13.44
CA SER A 131 -3.42 -5.33 -12.89
C SER A 131 -4.22 -4.05 -12.59
N ALA A 132 -5.11 -3.63 -13.48
CA ALA A 132 -6.00 -2.48 -13.27
C ALA A 132 -6.97 -2.69 -12.10
N GLU A 133 -7.52 -3.91 -11.93
CA GLU A 133 -8.39 -4.21 -10.78
C GLU A 133 -7.63 -4.23 -9.45
N LEU A 134 -6.41 -4.78 -9.40
CA LEU A 134 -5.58 -4.71 -8.19
C LEU A 134 -5.19 -3.26 -7.86
N ALA A 135 -4.84 -2.46 -8.85
CA ALA A 135 -4.57 -1.03 -8.65
C ALA A 135 -5.82 -0.29 -8.14
N ARG A 136 -7.01 -0.61 -8.66
CA ARG A 136 -8.29 -0.09 -8.19
C ARG A 136 -8.57 -0.51 -6.75
N ALA A 137 -8.33 -1.77 -6.40
CA ALA A 137 -8.48 -2.28 -5.03
C ALA A 137 -7.60 -1.50 -4.04
N THR A 138 -6.34 -1.28 -4.42
CA THR A 138 -5.39 -0.51 -3.62
C THR A 138 -5.84 0.95 -3.44
N ALA A 139 -6.27 1.61 -4.52
CA ALA A 139 -6.77 2.99 -4.48
C ALA A 139 -8.04 3.12 -3.61
N ARG A 140 -9.00 2.19 -3.73
CA ARG A 140 -10.21 2.16 -2.91
C ARG A 140 -9.88 2.01 -1.43
N LEU A 141 -8.98 1.09 -1.07
CA LEU A 141 -8.55 0.90 0.31
C LEU A 141 -7.83 2.13 0.87
N ALA A 142 -7.00 2.81 0.08
CA ALA A 142 -6.36 4.06 0.46
C ALA A 142 -7.39 5.16 0.77
N ASN A 143 -8.50 5.19 0.03
CA ASN A 143 -9.59 6.15 0.18
C ASN A 143 -10.65 5.76 1.22
N GLY A 144 -10.47 4.65 1.97
CA GLY A 144 -11.42 4.19 2.98
C GLY A 144 -12.66 3.49 2.41
N ASP A 145 -12.60 3.03 1.16
CA ASP A 145 -13.62 2.16 0.54
C ASP A 145 -13.20 0.70 0.67
N GLU A 146 -13.31 0.16 1.88
CA GLU A 146 -12.90 -1.21 2.21
C GLU A 146 -13.72 -2.25 1.45
N SER A 147 -15.03 -2.03 1.32
CA SER A 147 -15.94 -2.94 0.60
C SER A 147 -15.64 -2.99 -0.90
N GLY A 148 -15.40 -1.83 -1.49
CA GLY A 148 -14.99 -1.75 -2.89
C GLY A 148 -13.59 -2.31 -3.14
N ALA A 149 -12.68 -2.18 -2.18
CA ALA A 149 -11.35 -2.79 -2.26
C ALA A 149 -11.43 -4.32 -2.31
N ILE A 150 -12.25 -4.95 -1.45
CA ILE A 150 -12.50 -6.40 -1.48
C ILE A 150 -13.08 -6.84 -2.83
N THR A 151 -14.07 -6.10 -3.32
CA THR A 151 -14.71 -6.42 -4.60
C THR A 151 -13.74 -6.35 -5.77
N SER A 152 -12.94 -5.29 -5.85
CA SER A 152 -11.93 -5.13 -6.91
C SER A 152 -10.81 -6.18 -6.80
N ALA A 153 -10.36 -6.50 -5.59
CA ALA A 153 -9.37 -7.57 -5.36
C ALA A 153 -9.88 -8.93 -5.88
N CYS A 154 -11.12 -9.30 -5.55
CA CYS A 154 -11.73 -10.51 -6.09
C CYS A 154 -11.93 -10.44 -7.62
N GLY A 155 -12.25 -9.25 -8.16
CA GLY A 155 -12.37 -9.03 -9.60
C GLY A 155 -11.07 -9.33 -10.36
N ALA A 156 -9.92 -8.96 -9.81
CA ALA A 156 -8.63 -9.29 -10.39
C ALA A 156 -8.41 -10.81 -10.50
N VAL A 157 -8.71 -11.56 -9.43
CA VAL A 157 -8.62 -13.03 -9.43
C VAL A 157 -9.59 -13.64 -10.44
N ASP A 158 -10.82 -13.10 -10.55
CA ASP A 158 -11.80 -13.52 -11.54
C ASP A 158 -11.26 -13.40 -12.96
N LEU A 159 -10.63 -12.27 -13.29
CA LEU A 159 -10.09 -12.01 -14.63
C LEU A 159 -8.94 -12.96 -15.00
N VAL A 160 -8.00 -13.19 -14.06
CA VAL A 160 -6.88 -14.12 -14.31
C VAL A 160 -7.40 -15.55 -14.45
N THR A 161 -8.31 -15.98 -13.58
CA THR A 161 -8.88 -17.33 -13.68
C THR A 161 -9.69 -17.52 -14.95
N GLN A 162 -10.45 -16.52 -15.40
CA GLN A 162 -11.17 -16.56 -16.66
C GLN A 162 -10.22 -16.77 -17.85
N GLN A 163 -9.09 -16.06 -17.89
CA GLN A 163 -8.09 -16.24 -18.95
C GLN A 163 -7.51 -17.66 -18.98
N VAL A 164 -7.21 -18.24 -17.81
CA VAL A 164 -6.77 -19.65 -17.75
C VAL A 164 -7.84 -20.58 -18.36
N TYR A 165 -9.11 -20.39 -17.99
CA TYR A 165 -10.22 -21.20 -18.50
C TYR A 165 -10.34 -21.07 -20.02
N GLU A 166 -10.30 -19.86 -20.55
CA GLU A 166 -10.38 -19.58 -21.98
C GLU A 166 -9.21 -20.20 -22.74
N LYS A 167 -7.97 -19.98 -22.27
CA LYS A 167 -6.75 -20.48 -22.92
C LYS A 167 -6.70 -22.01 -22.98
N HIS A 168 -7.23 -22.69 -21.95
CA HIS A 168 -7.19 -24.14 -21.83
C HIS A 168 -8.51 -24.83 -22.21
N GLY A 169 -9.49 -24.09 -22.73
CA GLY A 169 -10.77 -24.67 -23.18
C GLY A 169 -11.59 -25.33 -22.08
N MET A 170 -11.52 -24.81 -20.83
CA MET A 170 -12.11 -25.42 -19.66
C MET A 170 -13.60 -25.07 -19.45
N GLY A 171 -14.20 -24.40 -20.41
CA GLY A 171 -15.58 -23.94 -20.34
C GLY A 171 -15.73 -22.58 -19.64
N ASP A 172 -16.91 -22.29 -19.12
CA ASP A 172 -17.28 -21.01 -18.54
C ASP A 172 -16.90 -20.92 -17.05
N ALA A 173 -15.86 -20.12 -16.75
CA ALA A 173 -15.42 -19.87 -15.38
C ALA A 173 -16.51 -19.22 -14.51
N GLY A 174 -17.47 -18.47 -15.10
CA GLY A 174 -18.55 -17.81 -14.38
C GLY A 174 -19.56 -18.79 -13.74
N LYS A 175 -19.61 -20.03 -14.20
CA LYS A 175 -20.48 -21.08 -13.64
C LYS A 175 -19.90 -21.76 -12.40
N ALA A 176 -18.63 -21.60 -12.11
CA ALA A 176 -17.97 -22.19 -10.95
C ALA A 176 -17.94 -21.24 -9.76
N ALA A 177 -18.04 -21.79 -8.54
CA ALA A 177 -17.81 -21.00 -7.33
C ALA A 177 -16.39 -20.45 -7.31
N PHE A 178 -16.21 -19.25 -6.72
CA PHE A 178 -14.94 -18.51 -6.75
C PHE A 178 -13.73 -19.37 -6.33
N GLN A 179 -13.80 -20.00 -5.15
CA GLN A 179 -12.73 -20.88 -4.66
C GLN A 179 -12.49 -22.07 -5.61
N ALA A 180 -13.55 -22.70 -6.10
CA ALA A 180 -13.44 -23.87 -6.98
C ALA A 180 -12.74 -23.54 -8.29
N LYS A 181 -13.06 -22.40 -8.93
CA LYS A 181 -12.42 -22.01 -10.18
C LYS A 181 -10.94 -21.65 -10.00
N VAL A 182 -10.55 -21.01 -8.87
CA VAL A 182 -9.15 -20.74 -8.54
C VAL A 182 -8.38 -22.07 -8.43
N ASN A 183 -8.90 -23.03 -7.65
CA ASN A 183 -8.26 -24.34 -7.46
C ASN A 183 -8.14 -25.11 -8.78
N THR A 184 -9.17 -25.05 -9.61
CA THR A 184 -9.16 -25.72 -10.93
C THR A 184 -8.14 -25.09 -11.86
N ALA A 185 -8.02 -23.75 -11.88
CA ALA A 185 -7.01 -23.05 -12.67
C ALA A 185 -5.57 -23.37 -12.19
N LEU A 186 -5.32 -23.35 -10.88
CA LEU A 186 -4.01 -23.70 -10.31
C LEU A 186 -3.61 -25.15 -10.65
N LYS A 187 -4.57 -26.10 -10.59
CA LYS A 187 -4.35 -27.48 -10.98
C LYS A 187 -4.07 -27.62 -12.48
N GLN A 188 -4.84 -26.93 -13.34
CA GLN A 188 -4.64 -26.96 -14.78
C GLN A 188 -3.24 -26.50 -15.18
N LEU A 189 -2.69 -25.52 -14.49
CA LEU A 189 -1.34 -24.99 -14.72
C LEU A 189 -0.24 -25.79 -14.01
N SER A 190 -0.59 -26.85 -13.26
CA SER A 190 0.34 -27.65 -12.46
C SER A 190 1.24 -26.80 -11.56
N VAL A 191 0.70 -25.72 -10.98
CA VAL A 191 1.49 -24.71 -10.26
C VAL A 191 2.31 -25.34 -9.13
N PHE A 192 1.68 -26.15 -8.31
CA PHE A 192 2.31 -26.75 -7.14
C PHE A 192 3.22 -27.93 -7.50
N GLU A 193 2.88 -28.71 -8.52
CA GLU A 193 3.71 -29.79 -9.04
C GLU A 193 5.02 -29.25 -9.62
N ASN A 194 4.97 -28.13 -10.34
CA ASN A 194 6.14 -27.42 -10.84
C ASN A 194 7.00 -26.87 -9.70
N MET A 195 6.37 -26.27 -8.68
CA MET A 195 7.05 -25.73 -7.50
C MET A 195 7.80 -26.82 -6.71
N GLU A 196 7.17 -28.00 -6.52
CA GLU A 196 7.82 -29.15 -5.89
C GLU A 196 9.06 -29.60 -6.67
N SER A 197 8.96 -29.64 -8.00
CA SER A 197 10.06 -29.97 -8.87
C SER A 197 11.19 -28.93 -8.79
N GLU A 198 10.87 -27.65 -8.73
CA GLU A 198 11.83 -26.56 -8.58
C GLU A 198 12.57 -26.64 -7.22
N PHE A 199 11.87 -26.89 -6.09
CA PHE A 199 12.50 -27.08 -4.78
C PHE A 199 13.45 -28.26 -4.78
N THR A 200 13.08 -29.36 -5.41
CA THR A 200 13.93 -30.55 -5.53
C THR A 200 15.16 -30.25 -6.38
N ALA A 201 15.02 -29.52 -7.48
CA ALA A 201 16.12 -29.09 -8.32
C ALA A 201 17.11 -28.13 -7.61
N LEU A 202 16.64 -27.36 -6.63
CA LEU A 202 17.47 -26.54 -5.75
C LEU A 202 18.17 -27.33 -4.65
N GLY A 203 18.00 -28.68 -4.60
CA GLY A 203 18.67 -29.56 -3.65
C GLY A 203 17.89 -29.83 -2.36
N MET A 204 16.60 -29.43 -2.30
CA MET A 204 15.74 -29.80 -1.18
C MET A 204 15.41 -31.29 -1.21
N LYS A 205 15.31 -31.93 -0.05
CA LYS A 205 14.85 -33.32 0.01
C LYS A 205 13.41 -33.43 -0.49
N ALA A 206 13.10 -34.48 -1.23
CA ALA A 206 11.78 -34.67 -1.83
C ALA A 206 10.64 -34.63 -0.80
N GLU A 207 10.84 -35.19 0.39
CA GLU A 207 9.86 -35.17 1.49
C GLU A 207 9.57 -33.74 1.96
N ASP A 208 10.62 -32.92 2.15
CA ASP A 208 10.50 -31.52 2.58
C ASP A 208 9.85 -30.68 1.47
N ALA A 209 10.25 -30.87 0.20
CA ALA A 209 9.69 -30.19 -0.95
C ALA A 209 8.18 -30.48 -1.07
N SER A 210 7.79 -31.75 -0.95
CA SER A 210 6.39 -32.16 -0.99
C SER A 210 5.57 -31.59 0.16
N SER A 211 6.11 -31.61 1.39
CA SER A 211 5.47 -31.05 2.58
C SER A 211 5.20 -29.55 2.43
N ILE A 212 6.23 -28.77 2.08
CA ILE A 212 6.12 -27.32 1.88
C ILE A 212 5.11 -26.99 0.76
N THR A 213 5.18 -27.73 -0.35
CA THR A 213 4.27 -27.52 -1.48
C THR A 213 2.81 -27.79 -1.12
N ASN A 214 2.57 -28.83 -0.31
CA ASN A 214 1.26 -29.12 0.24
C ASN A 214 0.73 -28.00 1.14
N ASP A 215 1.57 -27.49 2.04
CA ASP A 215 1.20 -26.38 2.94
C ASP A 215 0.87 -25.12 2.14
N LEU A 216 1.65 -24.79 1.12
CA LEU A 216 1.40 -23.66 0.23
C LEU A 216 0.10 -23.84 -0.57
N ARG A 217 -0.19 -25.04 -1.05
CA ARG A 217 -1.46 -25.38 -1.71
C ARG A 217 -2.65 -25.18 -0.78
N GLN A 218 -2.55 -25.65 0.45
CA GLN A 218 -3.62 -25.47 1.45
C GLN A 218 -3.81 -24.01 1.82
N ALA A 219 -2.73 -23.26 2.07
CA ALA A 219 -2.78 -21.83 2.36
C ALA A 219 -3.45 -21.04 1.23
N THR A 220 -3.12 -21.34 -0.02
CA THR A 220 -3.74 -20.70 -1.20
C THR A 220 -5.22 -21.03 -1.31
N ASN A 221 -5.60 -22.29 -1.07
CA ASN A 221 -7.00 -22.71 -1.05
C ASN A 221 -7.80 -21.99 0.05
N HIS A 222 -7.25 -21.85 1.25
CA HIS A 222 -7.88 -21.09 2.34
C HIS A 222 -7.96 -19.59 2.04
N ALA A 223 -6.95 -19.01 1.41
CA ALA A 223 -7.00 -17.62 0.95
C ALA A 223 -8.12 -17.40 -0.07
N ALA A 224 -8.26 -18.28 -1.06
CA ALA A 224 -9.35 -18.21 -2.03
C ALA A 224 -10.74 -18.38 -1.37
N GLN A 225 -10.86 -19.26 -0.39
CA GLN A 225 -12.09 -19.42 0.40
C GLN A 225 -12.41 -18.15 1.20
N ALA A 226 -11.41 -17.57 1.86
CA ALA A 226 -11.58 -16.33 2.60
C ALA A 226 -12.03 -15.18 1.70
N LEU A 227 -11.43 -15.01 0.53
CA LEU A 227 -11.85 -14.03 -0.48
C LEU A 227 -13.31 -14.23 -0.91
N GLN A 228 -13.73 -15.48 -1.17
CA GLN A 228 -15.11 -15.80 -1.51
C GLN A 228 -16.09 -15.37 -0.40
N VAL A 229 -15.75 -15.64 0.87
CA VAL A 229 -16.58 -15.27 2.02
C VAL A 229 -16.61 -13.75 2.21
N LEU A 230 -15.46 -13.09 2.16
CA LEU A 230 -15.35 -11.64 2.31
C LEU A 230 -16.14 -10.91 1.23
N ARG A 231 -16.01 -11.31 -0.04
CA ARG A 231 -16.79 -10.74 -1.15
C ARG A 231 -18.30 -10.85 -0.92
N ARG A 232 -18.76 -12.02 -0.48
CA ARG A 232 -20.18 -12.27 -0.22
C ARG A 232 -20.69 -11.49 0.98
N ALA A 233 -19.90 -11.37 2.05
CA ALA A 233 -20.34 -10.76 3.30
C ALA A 233 -20.12 -9.25 3.36
N MET A 234 -19.04 -8.74 2.72
CA MET A 234 -18.54 -7.38 2.91
C MET A 234 -18.27 -6.63 1.57
N GLY A 235 -18.39 -7.30 0.41
CA GLY A 235 -18.21 -6.64 -0.88
C GLY A 235 -19.31 -5.62 -1.18
N ASP A 236 -19.01 -4.60 -1.98
CA ASP A 236 -19.93 -3.49 -2.32
C ASP A 236 -21.17 -3.92 -3.09
N THR A 237 -21.12 -5.03 -3.84
CA THR A 237 -22.23 -5.51 -4.68
C THR A 237 -23.20 -6.43 -3.95
N HIS A 238 -22.76 -7.15 -2.91
CA HIS A 238 -23.56 -8.19 -2.24
C HIS A 238 -23.42 -8.19 -0.72
N GLY A 239 -22.47 -7.42 -0.19
CA GLY A 239 -22.16 -7.39 1.24
C GLY A 239 -23.25 -6.69 2.05
N SER A 240 -23.64 -7.32 3.17
CA SER A 240 -24.58 -6.75 4.15
C SER A 240 -23.87 -6.26 5.40
N LYS A 241 -22.56 -6.43 5.50
CA LYS A 241 -21.72 -6.09 6.66
C LYS A 241 -20.68 -5.05 6.28
N PRO A 242 -20.37 -4.11 7.17
CA PRO A 242 -19.26 -3.19 6.97
C PRO A 242 -17.96 -3.98 6.90
N ALA A 243 -17.09 -3.62 5.98
CA ALA A 243 -15.78 -4.22 5.87
C ALA A 243 -14.81 -3.60 6.90
N LEU A 244 -13.93 -4.43 7.46
CA LEU A 244 -12.84 -3.96 8.29
C LEU A 244 -11.63 -3.65 7.40
N ARG A 245 -10.94 -2.53 7.69
CA ARG A 245 -9.75 -2.12 6.94
C ARG A 245 -8.67 -3.22 6.90
N SER A 246 -8.44 -3.91 8.01
CA SER A 246 -7.48 -5.02 8.09
C SER A 246 -7.85 -6.16 7.15
N THR A 247 -9.12 -6.59 7.13
CA THR A 247 -9.57 -7.68 6.26
C THR A 247 -9.58 -7.29 4.79
N ALA A 248 -9.85 -6.02 4.47
CA ALA A 248 -9.73 -5.50 3.11
C ALA A 248 -8.26 -5.45 2.64
N TYR A 249 -7.35 -5.07 3.53
CA TYR A 249 -5.92 -5.14 3.28
C TYR A 249 -5.47 -6.57 2.96
N ASP A 250 -5.85 -7.53 3.81
CA ASP A 250 -5.52 -8.94 3.62
C ASP A 250 -6.10 -9.47 2.30
N ALA A 251 -7.34 -9.07 1.96
CA ALA A 251 -7.97 -9.47 0.70
C ALA A 251 -7.15 -9.01 -0.52
N VAL A 252 -6.64 -7.79 -0.53
CA VAL A 252 -5.78 -7.28 -1.61
C VAL A 252 -4.48 -8.08 -1.70
N LYS A 253 -3.84 -8.40 -0.56
CA LYS A 253 -2.61 -9.20 -0.53
C LYS A 253 -2.84 -10.63 -1.01
N TRP A 254 -3.88 -11.31 -0.56
CA TRP A 254 -4.22 -12.66 -1.03
C TRP A 254 -4.57 -12.69 -2.51
N ALA A 255 -5.33 -11.71 -2.99
CA ALA A 255 -5.65 -11.62 -4.41
C ALA A 255 -4.39 -11.42 -5.25
N SER A 256 -3.48 -10.53 -4.85
CA SER A 256 -2.20 -10.32 -5.53
C SER A 256 -1.37 -11.61 -5.58
N ALA A 257 -1.24 -12.33 -4.46
CA ALA A 257 -0.51 -13.58 -4.39
C ALA A 257 -1.12 -14.66 -5.31
N ILE A 258 -2.45 -14.82 -5.30
CA ILE A 258 -3.14 -15.79 -6.16
C ILE A 258 -2.96 -15.43 -7.65
N CYS A 259 -3.11 -14.14 -8.01
CA CYS A 259 -2.87 -13.68 -9.36
C CYS A 259 -1.43 -14.00 -9.81
N GLY A 260 -0.43 -13.73 -8.97
CA GLY A 260 0.98 -14.02 -9.27
C GLY A 260 1.25 -15.52 -9.49
N LEU A 261 0.61 -16.41 -8.70
CA LEU A 261 0.74 -17.86 -8.88
C LEU A 261 0.15 -18.35 -10.21
N LEU A 262 -0.96 -17.76 -10.64
CA LEU A 262 -1.64 -18.13 -11.89
C LEU A 262 -0.88 -17.61 -13.12
N GLU A 263 -0.26 -16.43 -13.03
CA GLU A 263 0.37 -15.77 -14.15
C GLU A 263 1.71 -16.34 -14.53
N GLY A 264 2.56 -16.65 -13.56
CA GLY A 264 3.90 -17.17 -13.84
C GLY A 264 3.93 -18.42 -14.72
N LYS A 265 2.74 -18.92 -15.12
CA LYS A 265 2.52 -20.14 -15.91
C LYS A 265 1.58 -19.92 -17.12
N ILE A 266 1.01 -18.69 -17.30
CA ILE A 266 0.24 -18.35 -18.50
C ILE A 266 1.20 -17.94 -19.63
#